data_58abd18306c4e686840a6420833416eb
#
_entry.id   58abd18306c4e686840a6420833416eb
#
_cell.length_a   1.000
_cell.length_b   1.000
_cell.length_c   1.000
_cell.angle_alpha   90.00
_cell.angle_beta   90.00
_cell.angle_gamma   90.00
#
_symmetry.space_group_name_H-M   'P 1'
#
loop_
_entity.id
_entity.type
_entity.pdbx_description
1 polymer ?
#
loop_
_entity_poly.entity_id
_entity_poly.type
_entity_poly.pdbx_seq_one_letter_code
_entity_poly.pdbx_strand_id
1 'polypeptide(L)'
;LIKIDVEGHEVEVLEGAVNILTKRKPLLIIESFPPKQEKVISILKEHGYELRDADRHGLIHSKTNNLFAWHPQGPLKESIIQKILI
;
A
#
# COMPACT_ATOMS: atom_id res chain seq x y z
N LEU A 1 8.56 -5.54 5.29
CA LEU A 1 7.38 -4.74 5.62
C LEU A 1 7.78 -3.33 5.96
N ILE A 2 7.16 -2.37 5.31
CA ILE A 2 7.36 -0.96 5.60
C ILE A 2 6.02 -0.38 6.04
N LYS A 3 6.00 0.28 7.20
CA LYS A 3 4.83 1.02 7.66
C LYS A 3 5.06 2.51 7.44
N ILE A 4 4.10 3.17 6.79
CA ILE A 4 4.17 4.60 6.51
C ILE A 4 3.05 5.30 7.27
N ASP A 5 3.44 6.15 8.21
CA ASP A 5 2.52 6.88 9.09
C ASP A 5 3.12 8.28 9.31
N VAL A 6 3.00 9.14 8.30
CA VAL A 6 3.66 10.44 8.25
C VAL A 6 2.70 11.59 8.02
N GLU A 7 1.50 11.46 8.51
CA GLU A 7 0.43 12.46 8.51
C GLU A 7 0.47 13.50 7.39
N GLY A 8 -0.04 13.11 6.21
CA GLY A 8 -0.15 14.01 5.08
C GLY A 8 1.09 14.09 4.18
N HIS A 9 2.16 13.38 4.50
CA HIS A 9 3.39 13.36 3.70
C HIS A 9 3.63 12.04 2.97
N GLU A 10 2.60 11.20 2.88
CA GLU A 10 2.70 9.87 2.28
C GLU A 10 3.12 9.92 0.80
N VAL A 11 2.62 10.90 0.06
CA VAL A 11 2.95 11.06 -1.35
C VAL A 11 4.45 11.32 -1.51
N GLU A 12 5.00 12.24 -0.73
CA GLU A 12 6.42 12.59 -0.77
C GLU A 12 7.29 11.41 -0.38
N VAL A 13 6.87 10.65 0.63
CA VAL A 13 7.61 9.45 1.05
C VAL A 13 7.62 8.40 -0.06
N LEU A 14 6.49 8.15 -0.70
CA LEU A 14 6.41 7.19 -1.80
C LEU A 14 7.24 7.63 -3.00
N GLU A 15 7.18 8.90 -3.35
CA GLU A 15 7.97 9.43 -4.46
C GLU A 15 9.48 9.30 -4.19
N GLY A 16 9.89 9.52 -2.93
CA GLY A 16 11.27 9.34 -2.54
C GLY A 16 11.70 7.87 -2.46
N ALA A 17 10.73 6.96 -2.36
CA ALA A 17 11.01 5.53 -2.21
C ALA A 17 10.84 4.75 -3.53
N VAL A 18 10.70 5.41 -4.66
CA VAL A 18 10.43 4.76 -5.96
C VAL A 18 11.42 3.63 -6.26
N ASN A 19 12.71 3.85 -6.00
CA ASN A 19 13.73 2.83 -6.25
C ASN A 19 13.51 1.57 -5.42
N ILE A 20 13.14 1.74 -4.14
CA ILE A 20 12.85 0.61 -3.26
C ILE A 20 11.60 -0.14 -3.73
N LEU A 21 10.56 0.61 -4.08
CA LEU A 21 9.31 0.02 -4.57
C LEU A 21 9.55 -0.79 -5.85
N THR A 22 10.38 -0.28 -6.75
CA THR A 22 10.67 -0.91 -8.03
C THR A 22 11.55 -2.15 -7.88
N LYS A 23 12.60 -2.07 -7.05
CA LYS A 23 13.60 -3.13 -6.93
C LYS A 23 13.24 -4.20 -5.90
N ARG A 24 12.72 -3.78 -4.75
CA ARG A 24 12.46 -4.68 -3.62
C ARG A 24 11.01 -5.08 -3.47
N LYS A 25 10.11 -4.28 -3.98
CA LYS A 25 8.66 -4.54 -3.95
C LYS A 25 8.17 -4.94 -2.55
N PRO A 26 8.50 -4.16 -1.50
CA PRO A 26 8.17 -4.53 -0.13
C PRO A 26 6.67 -4.51 0.14
N LEU A 27 6.25 -5.22 1.18
CA LEU A 27 4.91 -5.06 1.72
C LEU A 27 4.79 -3.70 2.39
N LEU A 28 3.66 -3.04 2.21
CA LEU A 28 3.43 -1.71 2.77
C LEU A 28 2.14 -1.67 3.58
N ILE A 29 2.17 -0.97 4.70
CA ILE A 29 0.97 -0.53 5.41
C ILE A 29 1.06 0.98 5.49
N ILE A 30 0.06 1.67 4.92
CA ILE A 30 0.08 3.12 4.79
C ILE A 30 -1.18 3.71 5.39
N GLU A 31 -1.04 4.59 6.39
CA GLU A 31 -2.14 5.40 6.85
C GLU A 31 -2.29 6.60 5.92
N SER A 32 -3.46 6.77 5.32
CA SER A 32 -3.70 7.85 4.37
C SER A 32 -5.17 8.23 4.34
N PHE A 33 -5.44 9.53 4.31
CA PHE A 33 -6.79 10.10 4.34
C PHE A 33 -7.08 10.87 3.06
N PRO A 34 -8.37 10.96 2.64
CA PRO A 34 -8.74 11.85 1.55
C PRO A 34 -8.35 13.31 1.85
N PRO A 35 -8.04 14.12 0.84
CA PRO A 35 -8.00 13.79 -0.59
C PRO A 35 -6.69 13.16 -1.06
N LYS A 36 -5.64 13.18 -0.24
CA LYS A 36 -4.31 12.68 -0.64
C LYS A 36 -4.27 11.17 -0.88
N GLN A 37 -5.18 10.43 -0.26
CA GLN A 37 -5.26 8.99 -0.42
C GLN A 37 -5.37 8.56 -1.88
N GLU A 38 -6.11 9.29 -2.71
CA GLU A 38 -6.26 8.96 -4.12
C GLU A 38 -4.91 8.98 -4.85
N LYS A 39 -4.06 9.95 -4.52
CA LYS A 39 -2.72 10.05 -5.12
C LYS A 39 -1.84 8.90 -4.66
N VAL A 40 -1.92 8.53 -3.38
CA VAL A 40 -1.19 7.39 -2.82
C VAL A 40 -1.57 6.11 -3.57
N ILE A 41 -2.86 5.87 -3.73
CA ILE A 41 -3.36 4.69 -4.45
C ILE A 41 -2.87 4.69 -5.90
N SER A 42 -2.95 5.82 -6.56
CA SER A 42 -2.49 5.96 -7.95
C SER A 42 -1.01 5.62 -8.11
N ILE A 43 -0.16 6.14 -7.23
CA ILE A 43 1.28 5.85 -7.26
C ILE A 43 1.55 4.36 -7.09
N LEU A 44 0.89 3.73 -6.12
CA LEU A 44 1.09 2.31 -5.87
C LEU A 44 0.63 1.45 -7.04
N LYS A 45 -0.51 1.76 -7.62
CA LYS A 45 -1.01 1.05 -8.80
C LYS A 45 -0.09 1.20 -10.00
N GLU A 46 0.49 2.39 -10.20
CA GLU A 46 1.46 2.62 -11.28
C GLU A 46 2.69 1.72 -11.13
N HIS A 47 3.03 1.35 -9.90
CA HIS A 47 4.16 0.47 -9.61
C HIS A 47 3.76 -1.01 -9.48
N GLY A 48 2.54 -1.36 -9.90
CA GLY A 48 2.10 -2.74 -9.95
C GLY A 48 1.58 -3.32 -8.63
N TYR A 49 1.33 -2.48 -7.63
CA TYR A 49 0.83 -2.92 -6.33
C TYR A 49 -0.66 -3.23 -6.34
N GLU A 50 -1.02 -4.23 -5.58
CA GLU A 50 -2.40 -4.53 -5.21
C GLU A 50 -2.67 -3.94 -3.83
N LEU A 51 -3.90 -3.46 -3.60
CA LEU A 51 -4.26 -2.79 -2.35
C LEU A 51 -5.54 -3.34 -1.75
N ARG A 52 -5.58 -3.37 -0.41
CA ARG A 52 -6.76 -3.74 0.37
C ARG A 52 -6.87 -2.83 1.59
N ASP A 53 -8.05 -2.82 2.21
CA ASP A 53 -8.28 -2.17 3.50
C ASP A 53 -7.59 -3.00 4.58
N ALA A 54 -6.60 -2.40 5.26
CA ALA A 54 -5.81 -3.12 6.26
C ALA A 54 -6.60 -3.44 7.53
N ASP A 55 -7.57 -2.61 7.88
CA ASP A 55 -8.35 -2.80 9.12
C ASP A 55 -9.42 -3.85 8.98
N ARG A 56 -10.05 -3.94 7.80
CA ARG A 56 -11.20 -4.81 7.55
C ARG A 56 -10.91 -5.96 6.60
N HIS A 57 -9.69 -6.08 6.14
CA HIS A 57 -9.21 -7.13 5.24
C HIS A 57 -10.03 -7.26 3.95
N GLY A 58 -10.62 -6.16 3.48
CA GLY A 58 -11.48 -6.16 2.31
C GLY A 58 -11.03 -5.18 1.24
N LEU A 59 -11.94 -4.87 0.33
CA LEU A 59 -11.69 -3.89 -0.71
C LEU A 59 -11.66 -2.48 -0.12
N ILE A 60 -10.89 -1.61 -0.76
CA ILE A 60 -10.82 -0.21 -0.36
C ILE A 60 -12.19 0.44 -0.60
N HIS A 61 -12.63 1.24 0.35
CA HIS A 61 -13.89 1.98 0.28
C HIS A 61 -13.71 3.39 0.85
N SER A 62 -14.79 4.18 0.86
CA SER A 62 -14.73 5.60 1.23
C SER A 62 -14.25 5.88 2.65
N LYS A 63 -14.32 4.88 3.54
CA LYS A 63 -13.89 5.02 4.94
C LYS A 63 -12.56 4.35 5.23
N THR A 64 -11.89 3.82 4.21
CA THR A 64 -10.59 3.19 4.39
C THR A 64 -9.53 4.25 4.72
N ASN A 65 -8.84 4.06 5.84
CA ASN A 65 -7.76 4.95 6.27
C ASN A 65 -6.40 4.26 6.31
N ASN A 66 -6.39 2.94 6.47
CA ASN A 66 -5.16 2.14 6.47
C ASN A 66 -5.16 1.22 5.25
N LEU A 67 -4.16 1.40 4.41
CA LEU A 67 -4.00 0.66 3.17
C LEU A 67 -2.96 -0.44 3.36
N PHE A 68 -3.31 -1.66 2.99
CA PHE A 68 -2.37 -2.77 2.87
C PHE A 68 -2.03 -2.93 1.40
N ALA A 69 -0.74 -2.86 1.06
CA ALA A 69 -0.30 -2.95 -0.33
C ALA A 69 0.80 -4.01 -0.49
N TRP A 70 0.66 -4.84 -1.51
CA TRP A 70 1.68 -5.83 -1.87
C TRP A 70 1.87 -5.88 -3.38
N HIS A 71 3.01 -6.39 -3.77
CA HIS A 71 3.31 -6.58 -5.19
C HIS A 71 3.28 -8.08 -5.51
N PRO A 72 2.59 -8.51 -6.60
CA PRO A 72 2.53 -9.93 -6.97
C PRO A 72 3.90 -10.57 -7.18
N GLN A 73 4.89 -9.78 -7.56
CA GLN A 73 6.28 -10.24 -7.75
C GLN A 73 7.17 -9.94 -6.55
N GLY A 74 6.57 -9.55 -5.42
CA GLY A 74 7.31 -9.22 -4.21
C GLY A 74 7.69 -10.45 -3.38
N PRO A 75 8.21 -10.21 -2.14
CA PRO A 75 8.74 -11.28 -1.31
C PRO A 75 7.71 -12.28 -0.80
N LEU A 76 6.43 -11.91 -0.73
CA LEU A 76 5.37 -12.83 -0.31
C LEU A 76 4.51 -13.20 -1.51
N LYS A 77 4.19 -14.49 -1.62
CA LYS A 77 3.29 -14.99 -2.64
C LYS A 77 1.85 -14.62 -2.32
N GLU A 78 1.03 -14.44 -3.34
CA GLU A 78 -0.36 -14.06 -3.19
C GLU A 78 -1.15 -15.02 -2.29
N SER A 79 -0.87 -16.32 -2.38
CA SER A 79 -1.54 -17.32 -1.53
C SER A 79 -1.30 -17.08 -0.04
N ILE A 80 -0.11 -16.60 0.33
CA ILE A 80 0.23 -16.26 1.71
C ILE A 80 -0.47 -14.98 2.13
N ILE A 81 -0.51 -13.98 1.23
CA ILE A 81 -1.17 -12.72 1.48
C ILE A 81 -2.66 -12.92 1.71
N GLN A 82 -3.31 -13.77 0.93
CA GLN A 82 -4.73 -14.08 1.13
C GLN A 82 -5.00 -14.67 2.52
N LYS A 83 -4.10 -15.49 3.02
CA LYS A 83 -4.23 -16.04 4.38
C LYS A 83 -4.09 -14.96 5.46
N ILE A 84 -3.25 -13.96 5.24
CA ILE A 84 -3.08 -12.84 6.18
C ILE A 84 -4.33 -11.97 6.19
N LEU A 85 -4.98 -11.77 5.04
CA LEU A 85 -6.13 -10.89 4.90
C LEU A 85 -7.47 -11.53 5.28
N ILE A 86 -7.50 -12.81 5.54
CA ILE A 86 -8.71 -13.51 6.02
C ILE A 86 -8.82 -13.40 7.57
#